data_f09a584500a1efae449f1aa891789c2e
#
_entry.id   f09a584500a1efae449f1aa891789c2e
#
_cell.length_a   1.000
_cell.length_b   1.000
_cell.length_c   1.000
_cell.angle_alpha   90.00
_cell.angle_beta   90.00
_cell.angle_gamma   90.00
#
_symmetry.space_group_name_H-M   'P 1'
#
loop_
_entity.id
_entity.type
_entity.pdbx_description
1 polymer ?
#
loop_
_entity_poly.entity_id
_entity_poly.type
_entity_poly.pdbx_seq_one_letter_code
_entity_poly.pdbx_strand_id
1 'polypeptide(L)'
;TAAAMGGLVPAASAAGIKDLWSMDLQILATSDTHGKFDPWDYAANKADASGSVAQQATAIKENRTKTTLVVDAGDTIQANSAELFLNDDVHPMIAAQNAIGYDVYVTGNHEYNYGMATLEKVLSQQKAKVLTGNVYSPEGKPLADGYTIINKGGVKIGVIGMVTPNITRWDAKNLEGWTVTNPVDESRKIIDKIKNDVDVIIGVMHMDVDNEYGVYGSGVTDL
;
A
#
# COMPACT_ATOMS: atom_id res chain seq x y z
N THR A 1 -3.68 -7.85 16.69
CA THR A 1 -3.24 -6.79 17.59
C THR A 1 -1.73 -6.64 17.48
N ALA A 2 -1.27 -5.88 16.49
CA ALA A 2 0.14 -5.51 16.39
C ALA A 2 0.40 -4.38 17.40
N ALA A 3 1.14 -4.68 18.46
CA ALA A 3 1.65 -3.68 19.37
C ALA A 3 2.92 -3.09 18.78
N ALA A 4 2.88 -1.82 18.34
CA ALA A 4 4.08 -1.09 17.99
C ALA A 4 4.92 -0.84 19.25
N MET A 5 6.02 -1.56 19.40
CA MET A 5 7.03 -1.23 20.39
C MET A 5 7.90 -0.08 19.87
N GLY A 6 7.57 1.13 20.29
CA GLY A 6 8.44 2.29 20.12
C GLY A 6 9.67 2.17 21.01
N GLY A 7 10.81 1.80 20.46
CA GLY A 7 12.08 1.84 21.14
C GLY A 7 12.54 3.29 21.30
N LEU A 8 12.60 3.79 22.55
CA LEU A 8 13.27 5.04 22.89
C LEU A 8 14.77 4.86 22.72
N VAL A 9 15.34 5.48 21.71
CA VAL A 9 16.81 5.64 21.61
C VAL A 9 17.21 6.81 22.49
N PRO A 10 18.11 6.65 23.48
CA PRO A 10 18.54 7.78 24.28
C PRO A 10 19.35 8.75 23.41
N ALA A 11 18.92 9.99 23.34
CA ALA A 11 19.65 11.06 22.69
C ALA A 11 20.94 11.36 23.46
N ALA A 12 22.09 11.22 22.79
CA ALA A 12 23.35 11.73 23.29
C ALA A 12 23.31 13.26 23.31
N SER A 13 23.59 13.86 24.46
CA SER A 13 23.61 15.31 24.67
C SER A 13 24.77 15.93 23.92
N ALA A 14 24.46 16.76 22.91
CA ALA A 14 25.35 17.81 22.44
C ALA A 14 24.76 19.14 22.85
N ALA A 15 25.54 19.95 23.57
CA ALA A 15 25.15 21.23 24.10
C ALA A 15 24.72 22.22 23.01
N GLY A 16 23.48 22.70 23.11
CA GLY A 16 22.87 23.69 22.25
C GLY A 16 21.37 23.42 22.20
N ILE A 17 20.63 23.98 23.15
CA ILE A 17 19.14 23.87 23.22
C ILE A 17 18.59 24.60 22.00
N LYS A 18 18.39 23.87 20.92
CA LYS A 18 17.35 24.17 19.95
C LYS A 18 16.15 23.38 20.40
N ASP A 19 15.02 24.04 20.56
CA ASP A 19 13.75 23.43 20.91
C ASP A 19 13.58 22.13 20.10
N LEU A 20 13.62 20.99 20.78
CA LEU A 20 13.38 19.69 20.17
C LEU A 20 11.87 19.65 19.86
N TRP A 21 11.53 19.93 18.63
CA TRP A 21 10.20 19.67 18.12
C TRP A 21 10.00 18.17 18.11
N SER A 22 9.08 17.68 18.90
CA SER A 22 8.52 16.34 18.76
C SER A 22 7.18 16.44 18.06
N MET A 23 6.96 15.65 17.03
CA MET A 23 5.69 15.55 16.35
C MET A 23 5.30 14.08 16.24
N ASP A 24 4.07 13.77 16.62
CA ASP A 24 3.50 12.45 16.43
C ASP A 24 3.03 12.30 14.98
N LEU A 25 3.65 11.43 14.24
CA LEU A 25 3.18 10.98 12.93
C LEU A 25 2.36 9.71 13.12
N GLN A 26 1.09 9.75 12.74
CA GLN A 26 0.21 8.59 12.79
C GLN A 26 0.11 7.96 11.41
N ILE A 27 0.18 6.63 11.33
CA ILE A 27 -0.08 5.85 10.12
C ILE A 27 -1.30 4.99 10.38
N LEU A 28 -2.34 5.13 9.54
CA LEU A 28 -3.47 4.22 9.47
C LEU A 28 -3.33 3.40 8.19
N ALA A 29 -3.18 2.10 8.35
CA ALA A 29 -2.95 1.18 7.24
C ALA A 29 -4.09 0.16 7.14
N THR A 30 -4.50 -0.14 5.93
CA THR A 30 -5.38 -1.25 5.57
C THR A 30 -4.71 -2.16 4.57
N SER A 31 -5.14 -3.42 4.50
CA SER A 31 -4.67 -4.43 3.57
C SER A 31 -5.73 -5.52 3.42
N ASP A 32 -5.71 -6.25 2.32
CA ASP A 32 -6.45 -7.50 2.14
C ASP A 32 -7.97 -7.37 2.40
N THR A 33 -8.57 -6.30 1.91
CA THR A 33 -10.02 -6.07 2.05
C THR A 33 -10.83 -6.97 1.13
N HIS A 34 -10.22 -7.46 0.05
CA HIS A 34 -10.78 -8.48 -0.86
C HIS A 34 -12.23 -8.21 -1.26
N GLY A 35 -12.51 -7.04 -1.81
CA GLY A 35 -13.83 -6.69 -2.32
C GLY A 35 -14.96 -6.62 -1.29
N LYS A 36 -14.64 -6.68 -0.01
CA LYS A 36 -15.63 -6.65 1.07
C LYS A 36 -16.10 -5.22 1.33
N PHE A 37 -17.24 -4.86 0.72
CA PHE A 37 -17.75 -3.50 0.75
C PHE A 37 -18.43 -3.17 2.08
N ASP A 38 -19.34 -4.03 2.53
CA ASP A 38 -20.18 -3.86 3.71
C ASP A 38 -19.94 -4.98 4.77
N PRO A 39 -20.38 -4.78 6.01
CA PRO A 39 -20.17 -5.74 7.09
C PRO A 39 -21.16 -6.92 7.02
N TRP A 40 -21.25 -7.58 5.87
CA TRP A 40 -22.16 -8.68 5.60
C TRP A 40 -21.47 -9.83 4.86
N ASP A 41 -21.63 -11.04 5.33
CA ASP A 41 -21.24 -12.27 4.64
C ASP A 41 -22.42 -12.79 3.82
N TYR A 42 -22.38 -12.59 2.52
CA TYR A 42 -23.44 -12.99 1.60
C TYR A 42 -23.57 -14.51 1.48
N ALA A 43 -22.47 -15.26 1.62
CA ALA A 43 -22.50 -16.71 1.54
C ALA A 43 -23.15 -17.33 2.78
N ALA A 44 -22.86 -16.81 3.95
CA ALA A 44 -23.44 -17.25 5.23
C ALA A 44 -24.74 -16.52 5.58
N ASN A 45 -25.16 -15.51 4.77
CA ASN A 45 -26.33 -14.66 4.98
C ASN A 45 -26.43 -14.09 6.41
N LYS A 46 -25.34 -13.51 6.91
CA LYS A 46 -25.26 -12.96 8.27
C LYS A 46 -24.33 -11.75 8.34
N ALA A 47 -24.49 -10.96 9.41
CA ALA A 47 -23.55 -9.89 9.72
C ALA A 47 -22.15 -10.43 9.94
N ASP A 48 -21.15 -9.70 9.43
CA ASP A 48 -19.73 -10.04 9.57
C ASP A 48 -18.92 -8.80 9.96
N ALA A 49 -18.33 -8.87 11.14
CA ALA A 49 -17.52 -7.80 11.71
C ALA A 49 -16.01 -7.91 11.35
N SER A 50 -15.61 -8.78 10.42
CA SER A 50 -14.20 -9.07 10.11
C SER A 50 -13.50 -8.01 9.24
N GLY A 51 -14.07 -6.84 9.06
CA GLY A 51 -13.41 -5.71 8.39
C GLY A 51 -13.84 -5.54 6.93
N SER A 52 -14.85 -4.71 6.71
CA SER A 52 -15.25 -4.22 5.40
C SER A 52 -14.72 -2.80 5.17
N VAL A 53 -14.74 -2.32 3.93
CA VAL A 53 -14.36 -0.93 3.64
C VAL A 53 -15.24 0.07 4.39
N ALA A 54 -16.51 -0.24 4.63
CA ALA A 54 -17.42 0.59 5.42
C ALA A 54 -16.97 0.69 6.90
N GLN A 55 -16.49 -0.41 7.47
CA GLN A 55 -15.94 -0.42 8.85
C GLN A 55 -14.60 0.29 8.91
N GLN A 56 -13.74 0.10 7.91
CA GLN A 56 -12.46 0.83 7.77
C GLN A 56 -12.72 2.35 7.69
N ALA A 57 -13.74 2.78 6.90
CA ALA A 57 -14.14 4.18 6.81
C ALA A 57 -14.46 4.80 8.17
N THR A 58 -15.21 4.07 9.01
CA THR A 58 -15.54 4.51 10.37
C THR A 58 -14.29 4.61 11.23
N ALA A 59 -13.47 3.56 11.27
CA ALA A 59 -12.24 3.53 12.06
C ALA A 59 -11.25 4.63 11.66
N ILE A 60 -11.05 4.83 10.36
CA ILE A 60 -10.19 5.89 9.85
C ILE A 60 -10.73 7.28 10.21
N LYS A 61 -12.03 7.51 10.06
CA LYS A 61 -12.67 8.79 10.38
C LYS A 61 -12.54 9.14 11.86
N GLU A 62 -12.71 8.16 12.74
CA GLU A 62 -12.64 8.36 14.21
C GLU A 62 -11.21 8.59 14.71
N ASN A 63 -10.20 8.05 14.02
CA ASN A 63 -8.81 8.09 14.47
C ASN A 63 -7.94 9.10 13.70
N ARG A 64 -8.40 9.64 12.56
CA ARG A 64 -7.60 10.53 11.72
C ARG A 64 -7.32 11.86 12.41
N THR A 65 -6.06 12.28 12.40
CA THR A 65 -5.57 13.57 12.88
C THR A 65 -5.00 14.37 11.69
N LYS A 66 -4.48 15.58 11.97
CA LYS A 66 -3.82 16.43 10.96
C LYS A 66 -2.50 15.83 10.42
N THR A 67 -1.88 14.94 11.21
CA THR A 67 -0.60 14.30 10.90
C THR A 67 -0.76 12.84 10.49
N THR A 68 -2.00 12.39 10.24
CA THR A 68 -2.27 11.02 9.80
C THR A 68 -1.94 10.83 8.33
N LEU A 69 -1.13 9.82 8.05
CA LEU A 69 -0.96 9.21 6.74
C LEU A 69 -1.88 7.98 6.65
N VAL A 70 -2.74 7.92 5.63
CA VAL A 70 -3.65 6.79 5.40
C VAL A 70 -3.19 6.04 4.17
N VAL A 71 -2.86 4.77 4.33
CA VAL A 71 -2.32 3.91 3.27
C VAL A 71 -3.11 2.63 3.12
N ASP A 72 -3.19 2.11 1.91
CA ASP A 72 -3.69 0.77 1.62
C ASP A 72 -2.58 -0.05 0.97
N ALA A 73 -2.34 -1.24 1.49
CA ALA A 73 -1.28 -2.12 0.98
C ALA A 73 -1.78 -3.13 -0.06
N GLY A 74 -2.98 -2.96 -0.60
CA GLY A 74 -3.48 -3.75 -1.72
C GLY A 74 -4.35 -4.95 -1.34
N ASP A 75 -4.57 -5.81 -2.33
CA ASP A 75 -5.55 -6.90 -2.29
C ASP A 75 -6.97 -6.37 -1.98
N THR A 76 -7.35 -5.36 -2.73
CA THR A 76 -8.58 -4.60 -2.50
C THR A 76 -9.72 -5.05 -3.43
N ILE A 77 -9.42 -5.33 -4.71
CA ILE A 77 -10.44 -5.46 -5.75
C ILE A 77 -10.93 -6.90 -5.98
N GLN A 78 -10.19 -7.88 -5.50
CA GLN A 78 -10.46 -9.29 -5.72
C GLN A 78 -11.49 -9.82 -4.73
N ALA A 79 -12.33 -10.76 -5.21
CA ALA A 79 -13.34 -11.49 -4.45
C ALA A 79 -14.54 -10.66 -3.97
N ASN A 80 -15.44 -11.31 -3.26
CA ASN A 80 -16.70 -10.79 -2.74
C ASN A 80 -17.56 -10.10 -3.82
N SER A 81 -18.52 -9.27 -3.43
CA SER A 81 -19.46 -8.64 -4.36
C SER A 81 -18.81 -7.59 -5.27
N ALA A 82 -17.69 -7.02 -4.87
CA ALA A 82 -16.99 -6.00 -5.65
C ALA A 82 -16.40 -6.54 -6.96
N GLU A 83 -16.11 -7.83 -7.03
CA GLU A 83 -15.63 -8.50 -8.26
C GLU A 83 -16.60 -8.39 -9.44
N LEU A 84 -17.89 -8.26 -9.17
CA LEU A 84 -18.93 -8.07 -10.19
C LEU A 84 -18.78 -6.75 -10.97
N PHE A 85 -18.03 -5.78 -10.44
CA PHE A 85 -17.91 -4.42 -10.96
C PHE A 85 -16.54 -4.12 -11.61
N LEU A 86 -15.70 -5.13 -11.85
CA LEU A 86 -14.36 -4.97 -12.45
C LEU A 86 -14.37 -4.28 -13.82
N ASN A 87 -15.47 -4.49 -14.60
CA ASN A 87 -15.61 -3.90 -15.92
C ASN A 87 -16.39 -2.58 -15.93
N ASP A 88 -16.87 -2.13 -14.80
CA ASP A 88 -17.64 -0.90 -14.69
C ASP A 88 -16.71 0.33 -14.72
N ASP A 89 -17.29 1.49 -15.02
CA ASP A 89 -16.56 2.76 -15.02
C ASP A 89 -16.21 3.23 -13.61
N VAL A 90 -16.92 2.70 -12.61
CA VAL A 90 -16.68 2.99 -11.19
C VAL A 90 -16.63 1.68 -10.41
N HIS A 91 -15.43 1.31 -9.97
CA HIS A 91 -15.23 0.17 -9.08
C HIS A 91 -15.61 0.57 -7.64
N PRO A 92 -16.54 -0.13 -6.95
CA PRO A 92 -17.09 0.31 -5.66
C PRO A 92 -16.01 0.44 -4.56
N MET A 93 -15.04 -0.46 -4.51
CA MET A 93 -13.97 -0.39 -3.51
C MET A 93 -13.10 0.85 -3.72
N ILE A 94 -12.77 1.17 -4.98
CA ILE A 94 -11.98 2.37 -5.30
C ILE A 94 -12.78 3.65 -5.02
N ALA A 95 -14.08 3.65 -5.36
CA ALA A 95 -14.96 4.78 -5.02
C ALA A 95 -15.03 5.02 -3.51
N ALA A 96 -15.14 3.95 -2.71
CA ALA A 96 -15.12 4.03 -1.26
C ALA A 96 -13.78 4.56 -0.72
N GLN A 97 -12.65 4.03 -1.18
CA GLN A 97 -11.32 4.53 -0.80
C GLN A 97 -11.13 6.00 -1.17
N ASN A 98 -11.61 6.42 -2.34
CA ASN A 98 -11.61 7.82 -2.76
C ASN A 98 -12.45 8.73 -1.85
N ALA A 99 -13.60 8.23 -1.36
CA ALA A 99 -14.46 8.94 -0.43
C ALA A 99 -13.85 9.01 0.99
N ILE A 100 -13.17 7.97 1.43
CA ILE A 100 -12.42 7.92 2.70
C ILE A 100 -11.22 8.89 2.64
N GLY A 101 -10.59 9.04 1.48
CA GLY A 101 -9.44 9.89 1.25
C GLY A 101 -8.14 9.23 1.70
N TYR A 102 -7.82 8.09 1.13
CA TYR A 102 -6.49 7.50 1.26
C TYR A 102 -5.43 8.40 0.63
N ASP A 103 -4.25 8.43 1.23
CA ASP A 103 -3.10 9.18 0.70
C ASP A 103 -2.33 8.34 -0.32
N VAL A 104 -2.16 7.04 -0.04
CA VAL A 104 -1.39 6.09 -0.85
C VAL A 104 -2.15 4.77 -0.99
N TYR A 105 -2.05 4.19 -2.18
CA TYR A 105 -2.50 2.85 -2.52
C TYR A 105 -1.35 2.08 -3.15
N VAL A 106 -1.06 0.88 -2.66
CA VAL A 106 -0.07 -0.03 -3.23
C VAL A 106 -0.80 -1.25 -3.78
N THR A 107 -0.39 -1.77 -4.93
CA THR A 107 -0.99 -2.99 -5.48
C THR A 107 -0.56 -4.20 -4.66
N GLY A 108 -1.50 -5.06 -4.33
CA GLY A 108 -1.23 -6.40 -3.80
C GLY A 108 -1.09 -7.42 -4.91
N ASN A 109 -0.97 -8.70 -4.56
CA ASN A 109 -0.83 -9.76 -5.57
C ASN A 109 -2.15 -10.07 -6.28
N HIS A 110 -3.28 -9.94 -5.61
CA HIS A 110 -4.58 -10.23 -6.20
C HIS A 110 -5.11 -9.15 -7.14
N GLU A 111 -4.50 -7.97 -7.19
CA GLU A 111 -4.79 -6.98 -8.22
C GLU A 111 -4.47 -7.48 -9.63
N TYR A 112 -3.55 -8.43 -9.78
CA TYR A 112 -3.11 -8.97 -11.08
C TYR A 112 -3.99 -10.11 -11.61
N ASN A 113 -4.93 -10.64 -10.82
CA ASN A 113 -5.74 -11.80 -11.17
C ASN A 113 -6.63 -11.61 -12.41
N TYR A 114 -6.97 -10.37 -12.76
CA TYR A 114 -7.90 -10.05 -13.83
C TYR A 114 -7.24 -9.53 -15.10
N GLY A 115 -5.90 -9.60 -15.16
CA GLY A 115 -5.08 -9.11 -16.26
C GLY A 115 -4.80 -7.61 -16.22
N MET A 116 -3.74 -7.21 -16.92
CA MET A 116 -3.17 -5.86 -16.81
C MET A 116 -4.13 -4.77 -17.31
N ALA A 117 -4.90 -5.01 -18.36
CA ALA A 117 -5.86 -4.02 -18.88
C ALA A 117 -6.95 -3.68 -17.85
N THR A 118 -7.47 -4.68 -17.13
CA THR A 118 -8.44 -4.48 -16.06
C THR A 118 -7.79 -3.73 -14.90
N LEU A 119 -6.58 -4.12 -14.51
CA LEU A 119 -5.83 -3.46 -13.45
C LEU A 119 -5.59 -1.99 -13.76
N GLU A 120 -5.05 -1.67 -14.93
CA GLU A 120 -4.80 -0.27 -15.35
C GLU A 120 -6.10 0.57 -15.34
N LYS A 121 -7.22 -0.01 -15.83
CA LYS A 121 -8.54 0.64 -15.78
C LYS A 121 -8.95 0.96 -14.34
N VAL A 122 -8.82 0.01 -13.42
CA VAL A 122 -9.19 0.21 -12.00
C VAL A 122 -8.26 1.22 -11.33
N LEU A 123 -6.95 1.11 -11.54
CA LEU A 123 -5.97 2.04 -10.97
C LEU A 123 -6.18 3.47 -11.47
N SER A 124 -6.66 3.67 -12.71
CA SER A 124 -6.95 5.00 -13.25
C SER A 124 -8.07 5.73 -12.50
N GLN A 125 -8.90 5.03 -11.75
CA GLN A 125 -9.98 5.59 -10.93
C GLN A 125 -9.49 6.06 -9.55
N GLN A 126 -8.28 5.67 -9.13
CA GLN A 126 -7.72 5.97 -7.81
C GLN A 126 -7.33 7.45 -7.69
N LYS A 127 -7.76 8.11 -6.62
CA LYS A 127 -7.32 9.47 -6.26
C LYS A 127 -6.10 9.46 -5.36
N ALA A 128 -5.91 8.40 -4.58
CA ALA A 128 -4.70 8.18 -3.82
C ALA A 128 -3.49 8.04 -4.78
N LYS A 129 -2.29 8.31 -4.29
CA LYS A 129 -1.07 8.00 -5.04
C LYS A 129 -0.90 6.49 -5.17
N VAL A 130 -1.06 5.98 -6.38
CA VAL A 130 -0.78 4.57 -6.67
C VAL A 130 0.72 4.37 -6.73
N LEU A 131 1.22 3.40 -5.99
CA LEU A 131 2.63 3.02 -5.97
C LEU A 131 2.81 1.53 -6.28
N THR A 132 3.73 1.23 -7.21
CA THR A 132 4.18 -0.12 -7.54
C THR A 132 5.54 -0.02 -8.22
N GLY A 133 6.60 -0.01 -7.41
CA GLY A 133 7.94 0.37 -7.87
C GLY A 133 8.72 -0.72 -8.59
N ASN A 134 8.17 -1.94 -8.67
CA ASN A 134 8.89 -3.08 -9.22
C ASN A 134 8.15 -3.82 -10.36
N VAL A 135 7.13 -3.20 -10.98
CA VAL A 135 6.38 -3.79 -12.11
C VAL A 135 6.48 -2.87 -13.33
N TYR A 136 6.90 -3.43 -14.47
CA TYR A 136 7.19 -2.69 -15.69
C TYR A 136 6.51 -3.33 -16.92
N SER A 137 5.97 -2.48 -17.80
CA SER A 137 5.36 -2.92 -19.06
C SER A 137 6.40 -3.51 -20.03
N PRO A 138 5.94 -4.15 -21.13
CA PRO A 138 6.83 -4.65 -22.18
C PRO A 138 7.76 -3.58 -22.78
N GLU A 139 7.35 -2.31 -22.74
CA GLU A 139 8.14 -1.16 -23.20
C GLU A 139 9.07 -0.60 -22.12
N GLY A 140 9.13 -1.24 -20.95
CA GLY A 140 9.95 -0.80 -19.82
C GLY A 140 9.40 0.40 -19.05
N LYS A 141 8.12 0.72 -19.21
CA LYS A 141 7.45 1.77 -18.43
C LYS A 141 6.95 1.19 -17.11
N PRO A 142 7.13 1.90 -15.98
CA PRO A 142 6.57 1.43 -14.71
C PRO A 142 5.03 1.41 -14.78
N LEU A 143 4.40 0.41 -14.13
CA LEU A 143 2.94 0.35 -13.96
C LEU A 143 2.43 1.56 -13.19
N ALA A 144 3.14 1.95 -12.14
CA ALA A 144 2.90 3.15 -11.35
C ALA A 144 4.23 3.67 -10.78
N ASP A 145 4.19 4.83 -10.10
CA ASP A 145 5.37 5.36 -9.43
C ASP A 145 5.86 4.41 -8.33
N GLY A 146 7.18 4.34 -8.12
CA GLY A 146 7.73 3.53 -7.03
C GLY A 146 7.69 4.21 -5.67
N TYR A 147 7.52 5.54 -5.66
CA TYR A 147 7.47 6.33 -4.43
C TYR A 147 6.72 7.64 -4.63
N THR A 148 6.35 8.26 -3.51
CA THR A 148 5.86 9.64 -3.46
C THR A 148 6.41 10.35 -2.22
N ILE A 149 6.42 11.69 -2.22
CA ILE A 149 6.76 12.50 -1.05
C ILE A 149 5.52 13.25 -0.61
N ILE A 150 5.11 13.03 0.63
CA ILE A 150 3.91 13.63 1.23
C ILE A 150 4.34 14.48 2.43
N ASN A 151 3.78 15.69 2.56
CA ASN A 151 3.99 16.52 3.74
C ASN A 151 2.80 16.36 4.71
N LYS A 152 3.09 15.99 5.95
CA LYS A 152 2.11 15.94 7.05
C LYS A 152 2.63 16.76 8.22
N GLY A 153 1.98 17.89 8.49
CA GLY A 153 2.36 18.75 9.62
C GLY A 153 3.76 19.36 9.52
N GLY A 154 4.32 19.49 8.34
CA GLY A 154 5.68 19.99 8.11
C GLY A 154 6.74 18.91 7.93
N VAL A 155 6.43 17.63 8.24
CA VAL A 155 7.32 16.49 8.01
C VAL A 155 7.15 15.97 6.58
N LYS A 156 8.26 15.87 5.87
CA LYS A 156 8.33 15.27 4.53
C LYS A 156 8.51 13.77 4.65
N ILE A 157 7.51 13.02 4.22
CA ILE A 157 7.47 11.56 4.29
C ILE A 157 7.70 11.02 2.89
N GLY A 158 8.78 10.27 2.69
CA GLY A 158 8.98 9.45 1.50
C GLY A 158 8.22 8.13 1.68
N VAL A 159 7.25 7.85 0.82
CA VAL A 159 6.51 6.58 0.85
C VAL A 159 6.92 5.76 -0.35
N ILE A 160 7.38 4.53 -0.12
CA ILE A 160 7.80 3.56 -1.15
C ILE A 160 6.76 2.45 -1.20
N GLY A 161 6.32 2.05 -2.41
CA GLY A 161 5.37 0.96 -2.60
C GLY A 161 5.93 -0.15 -3.46
N MET A 162 5.85 -1.41 -2.98
CA MET A 162 6.31 -2.60 -3.69
C MET A 162 5.32 -3.75 -3.52
N VAL A 163 5.32 -4.66 -4.50
CA VAL A 163 4.57 -5.92 -4.45
C VAL A 163 5.55 -7.09 -4.50
N THR A 164 5.12 -8.23 -3.92
CA THR A 164 5.92 -9.47 -3.96
C THR A 164 6.27 -9.88 -5.40
N PRO A 165 7.50 -10.31 -5.67
CA PRO A 165 7.88 -10.81 -6.99
C PRO A 165 7.16 -12.12 -7.36
N ASN A 166 6.55 -12.80 -6.39
CA ASN A 166 5.83 -14.05 -6.58
C ASN A 166 4.55 -13.92 -7.41
N ILE A 167 4.09 -12.68 -7.71
CA ILE A 167 3.01 -12.46 -8.71
C ILE A 167 3.33 -13.11 -10.05
N THR A 168 4.59 -13.19 -10.43
CA THR A 168 5.02 -13.88 -11.66
C THR A 168 4.78 -15.38 -11.61
N ARG A 169 4.68 -15.97 -10.41
CA ARG A 169 4.38 -17.38 -10.18
C ARG A 169 2.88 -17.66 -10.25
N TRP A 170 2.08 -16.79 -9.65
CA TRP A 170 0.63 -17.01 -9.53
C TRP A 170 -0.14 -16.52 -10.75
N ASP A 171 0.32 -15.41 -11.34
CA ASP A 171 -0.35 -14.72 -12.44
C ASP A 171 0.50 -14.62 -13.71
N ALA A 172 1.36 -15.61 -13.96
CA ALA A 172 2.27 -15.66 -15.11
C ALA A 172 1.58 -15.33 -16.45
N LYS A 173 0.35 -15.84 -16.65
CA LYS A 173 -0.41 -15.60 -17.88
C LYS A 173 -0.89 -14.14 -17.98
N ASN A 174 -1.32 -13.56 -16.88
CA ASN A 174 -1.80 -12.18 -16.82
C ASN A 174 -0.66 -11.16 -16.95
N LEU A 175 0.56 -11.57 -16.60
CA LEU A 175 1.79 -10.79 -16.66
C LEU A 175 2.64 -11.10 -17.90
N GLU A 176 2.08 -11.76 -18.93
CA GLU A 176 2.85 -12.06 -20.15
C GLU A 176 3.42 -10.79 -20.78
N GLY A 177 4.75 -10.75 -20.95
CA GLY A 177 5.49 -9.61 -21.46
C GLY A 177 5.82 -8.53 -20.43
N TRP A 178 5.23 -8.57 -19.23
CA TRP A 178 5.59 -7.66 -18.14
C TRP A 178 6.81 -8.14 -17.37
N THR A 179 7.56 -7.22 -16.79
CA THR A 179 8.74 -7.51 -15.98
C THR A 179 8.47 -7.13 -14.54
N VAL A 180 8.76 -8.05 -13.63
CA VAL A 180 8.74 -7.79 -12.18
C VAL A 180 10.17 -7.88 -11.66
N THR A 181 10.67 -6.76 -11.14
CA THR A 181 12.04 -6.68 -10.62
C THR A 181 12.06 -6.98 -9.12
N ASN A 182 13.27 -7.18 -8.59
CA ASN A 182 13.45 -7.44 -7.15
C ASN A 182 13.11 -6.21 -6.32
N PRO A 183 12.14 -6.28 -5.37
CA PRO A 183 11.69 -5.13 -4.57
C PRO A 183 12.80 -4.57 -3.66
N VAL A 184 13.76 -5.39 -3.21
CA VAL A 184 14.90 -4.93 -2.40
C VAL A 184 15.79 -3.99 -3.20
N ASP A 185 16.13 -4.39 -4.43
CA ASP A 185 16.99 -3.57 -5.30
C ASP A 185 16.30 -2.27 -5.72
N GLU A 186 14.99 -2.32 -6.02
CA GLU A 186 14.23 -1.12 -6.35
C GLU A 186 14.07 -0.19 -5.14
N SER A 187 13.80 -0.74 -3.95
CA SER A 187 13.72 0.05 -2.72
C SER A 187 15.03 0.75 -2.41
N ARG A 188 16.17 0.07 -2.53
CA ARG A 188 17.50 0.67 -2.33
C ARG A 188 17.77 1.83 -3.29
N LYS A 189 17.48 1.66 -4.59
CA LYS A 189 17.59 2.74 -5.58
C LYS A 189 16.75 3.96 -5.21
N ILE A 190 15.50 3.73 -4.77
CA ILE A 190 14.60 4.80 -4.38
C ILE A 190 15.11 5.49 -3.10
N ILE A 191 15.50 4.72 -2.08
CA ILE A 191 16.04 5.26 -0.83
C ILE A 191 17.27 6.16 -1.13
N ASP A 192 18.19 5.68 -1.95
CA ASP A 192 19.38 6.47 -2.32
C ASP A 192 19.01 7.77 -3.04
N LYS A 193 17.93 7.76 -3.81
CA LYS A 193 17.44 8.93 -4.53
C LYS A 193 16.81 9.98 -3.62
N ILE A 194 16.00 9.55 -2.61
CA ILE A 194 15.16 10.47 -1.83
C ILE A 194 15.62 10.76 -0.40
N LYS A 195 16.55 9.99 0.14
CA LYS A 195 16.97 10.04 1.56
C LYS A 195 17.41 11.43 2.06
N ASN A 196 17.87 12.30 1.16
CA ASN A 196 18.29 13.66 1.51
C ASN A 196 17.16 14.71 1.35
N ASP A 197 16.03 14.32 0.77
CA ASP A 197 14.90 15.20 0.45
C ASP A 197 13.73 15.02 1.42
N VAL A 198 13.80 14.02 2.30
CA VAL A 198 12.72 13.63 3.22
C VAL A 198 13.23 13.51 4.66
N ASP A 199 12.31 13.65 5.61
CA ASP A 199 12.61 13.53 7.04
C ASP A 199 12.45 12.08 7.53
N VAL A 200 11.57 11.31 6.88
CA VAL A 200 11.31 9.89 7.19
C VAL A 200 10.95 9.14 5.90
N ILE A 201 11.32 7.86 5.84
CA ILE A 201 10.94 6.95 4.76
C ILE A 201 10.07 5.84 5.33
N ILE A 202 8.95 5.57 4.67
CA ILE A 202 8.00 4.52 5.00
C ILE A 202 7.87 3.58 3.82
N GLY A 203 8.06 2.27 4.05
CA GLY A 203 7.75 1.23 3.10
C GLY A 203 6.30 0.75 3.28
N VAL A 204 5.51 0.75 2.22
CA VAL A 204 4.22 0.09 2.12
C VAL A 204 4.42 -1.09 1.17
N MET A 205 4.54 -2.28 1.75
CA MET A 205 4.99 -3.47 1.03
C MET A 205 3.90 -4.53 1.08
N HIS A 206 3.46 -4.99 -0.09
CA HIS A 206 2.55 -6.14 -0.17
C HIS A 206 3.36 -7.41 -0.44
N MET A 207 3.83 -8.02 0.63
CA MET A 207 4.63 -9.25 0.62
C MET A 207 4.63 -9.90 1.99
N ASP A 208 5.09 -11.13 2.11
CA ASP A 208 5.22 -11.83 3.39
C ASP A 208 6.24 -11.15 4.33
N VAL A 209 6.29 -11.60 5.56
CA VAL A 209 7.34 -11.21 6.53
C VAL A 209 8.65 -11.85 6.14
N ASP A 210 8.65 -13.14 5.90
CA ASP A 210 9.81 -13.93 5.48
C ASP A 210 9.74 -14.27 3.98
N ASN A 211 10.83 -14.78 3.42
CA ASN A 211 10.89 -15.16 2.02
C ASN A 211 9.96 -16.34 1.71
N GLU A 212 8.97 -16.11 0.85
CA GLU A 212 8.13 -17.17 0.32
C GLU A 212 8.86 -17.98 -0.75
N TYR A 213 8.67 -19.29 -0.70
CA TYR A 213 9.27 -20.24 -1.66
C TYR A 213 10.79 -20.12 -1.81
N GLY A 214 11.48 -19.52 -0.86
CA GLY A 214 12.94 -19.27 -0.93
C GLY A 214 13.34 -18.20 -1.96
N VAL A 215 12.42 -17.34 -2.35
CA VAL A 215 12.68 -16.26 -3.31
C VAL A 215 13.17 -15.03 -2.56
N TYR A 216 14.42 -14.62 -2.78
CA TYR A 216 14.98 -13.41 -2.18
C TYR A 216 14.21 -12.16 -2.62
N GLY A 217 13.82 -11.35 -1.67
CA GLY A 217 13.02 -10.15 -1.86
C GLY A 217 11.51 -10.39 -1.88
N SER A 218 11.04 -11.61 -1.57
CA SER A 218 9.61 -11.89 -1.38
C SER A 218 9.11 -11.67 0.04
N GLY A 219 10.00 -11.34 0.96
CA GLY A 219 9.69 -11.00 2.35
C GLY A 219 10.31 -9.67 2.78
N VAL A 220 9.65 -8.96 3.71
CA VAL A 220 10.12 -7.66 4.22
C VAL A 220 11.42 -7.76 5.03
N THR A 221 11.77 -8.95 5.51
CA THR A 221 13.04 -9.18 6.24
C THR A 221 14.28 -9.03 5.36
N ASP A 222 14.14 -9.00 4.04
CA ASP A 222 15.23 -8.76 3.10
C ASP A 222 15.46 -7.26 2.81
N LEU A 223 14.50 -6.40 3.13
CA LEU A 223 14.53 -4.95 2.90
C LEU A 223 15.35 -4.22 3.97
#